data_8b80cfbbe8357d66e97f57e6729ed232
#
_entry.id   8b80cfbbe8357d66e97f57e6729ed232
#
_cell.length_a   1.000
_cell.length_b   1.000
_cell.length_c   1.000
_cell.angle_alpha   90.00
_cell.angle_beta   90.00
_cell.angle_gamma   90.00
#
_symmetry.space_group_name_H-M   'P 1'
#
loop_
_entity.id
_entity.type
_entity.pdbx_description
1 polymer ?
#
loop_
_entity_poly.entity_id
_entity_poly.type
_entity_poly.pdbx_seq_one_letter_code
_entity_poly.pdbx_strand_id
1 'polypeptide(L)'
;SILYRELNDFSLRIADTVKPHSLVFSFCENTIGSLAGSVAFLNNGVVPLLLDAGQNRQLLDHLLDTYQPEYIYLPSGMCQDFPEFNLCLMEYDYALMQTNYTEKILLHKDLAMLFTTSGSTGSPKLVRLSIENLRENGKSINEYLGIGPDERPITTLPMHYSYGFSIINSHLLAGA
;
A
#
# COMPACT_ATOMS: atom_id res chain seq x y z
N SER A 1 12.07 -14.29 5.83
CA SER A 1 11.98 -14.19 4.35
C SER A 1 10.63 -14.70 3.89
N ILE A 2 10.13 -14.17 2.81
CA ILE A 2 8.89 -14.60 2.15
C ILE A 2 9.22 -15.01 0.71
N LEU A 3 8.56 -16.05 0.21
CA LEU A 3 8.73 -16.52 -1.15
C LEU A 3 7.66 -15.90 -2.07
N TYR A 4 7.95 -15.77 -3.35
CA TYR A 4 6.98 -15.27 -4.36
C TYR A 4 5.68 -16.06 -4.38
N ARG A 5 5.71 -17.38 -4.17
CA ARG A 5 4.49 -18.19 -4.08
C ARG A 5 3.64 -17.79 -2.86
N GLU A 6 4.27 -17.48 -1.72
CA GLU A 6 3.57 -17.05 -0.51
C GLU A 6 2.94 -15.66 -0.69
N LEU A 7 3.63 -14.75 -1.40
CA LEU A 7 3.04 -13.48 -1.84
C LEU A 7 1.83 -13.68 -2.73
N ASN A 8 1.90 -14.65 -3.67
CA ASN A 8 0.78 -14.97 -4.54
C ASN A 8 -0.40 -15.56 -3.75
N ASP A 9 -0.14 -16.50 -2.84
CA ASP A 9 -1.19 -17.10 -1.99
C ASP A 9 -1.85 -16.05 -1.09
N PHE A 10 -1.08 -15.12 -0.56
CA PHE A 10 -1.63 -13.99 0.19
C PHE A 10 -2.46 -13.06 -0.70
N SER A 11 -2.00 -12.80 -1.93
CA SER A 11 -2.73 -12.00 -2.91
C SER A 11 -4.11 -12.59 -3.24
N LEU A 12 -4.23 -13.92 -3.32
CA LEU A 12 -5.52 -14.59 -3.53
C LEU A 12 -6.46 -14.39 -2.34
N ARG A 13 -5.95 -14.47 -1.10
CA ARG A 13 -6.79 -14.20 0.09
C ARG A 13 -7.29 -12.75 0.16
N ILE A 14 -6.47 -11.80 -0.29
CA ILE A 14 -6.92 -10.40 -0.44
C ILE A 14 -8.01 -10.28 -1.51
N ALA A 15 -7.87 -10.99 -2.65
CA ALA A 15 -8.88 -10.99 -3.71
C ALA A 15 -10.25 -11.51 -3.25
N ASP A 16 -10.25 -12.51 -2.37
CA ASP A 16 -11.48 -13.06 -1.77
C ASP A 16 -12.15 -12.10 -0.79
N THR A 17 -11.40 -11.14 -0.26
CA THR A 17 -11.85 -10.24 0.83
C THR A 17 -12.17 -8.84 0.31
N VAL A 18 -11.33 -8.28 -0.58
CA VAL A 18 -11.40 -6.90 -1.04
C VAL A 18 -11.75 -6.85 -2.51
N LYS A 19 -12.78 -6.08 -2.85
CA LYS A 19 -13.17 -5.89 -4.26
C LYS A 19 -12.15 -5.01 -5.00
N PRO A 20 -11.93 -5.26 -6.31
CA PRO A 20 -11.17 -4.33 -7.16
C PRO A 20 -11.72 -2.90 -7.06
N HIS A 21 -10.86 -1.92 -7.19
CA HIS A 21 -11.17 -0.49 -7.07
C HIS A 21 -11.67 -0.04 -5.68
N SER A 22 -11.50 -0.85 -4.63
CA SER A 22 -11.67 -0.36 -3.27
C SER A 22 -10.48 0.51 -2.86
N LEU A 23 -10.74 1.57 -2.10
CA LEU A 23 -9.71 2.38 -1.45
C LEU A 23 -9.30 1.75 -0.13
N VAL A 24 -7.99 1.51 0.03
CA VAL A 24 -7.40 0.99 1.26
C VAL A 24 -6.40 1.99 1.82
N PHE A 25 -6.52 2.40 3.07
CA PHE A 25 -5.44 3.10 3.76
C PHE A 25 -4.45 2.08 4.29
N SER A 26 -3.24 2.06 3.72
CA SER A 26 -2.18 1.10 4.05
C SER A 26 -1.12 1.78 4.90
N PHE A 27 -1.08 1.42 6.18
CA PHE A 27 -0.11 1.94 7.15
C PHE A 27 1.20 1.17 7.01
N CYS A 28 2.21 1.83 6.51
CA CYS A 28 3.45 1.21 6.09
C CYS A 28 4.52 1.25 7.17
N GLU A 29 5.12 0.09 7.39
CA GLU A 29 6.43 -0.10 7.98
C GLU A 29 7.31 -0.86 6.99
N ASN A 30 8.64 -0.87 7.16
CA ASN A 30 9.52 -1.67 6.32
C ASN A 30 9.52 -3.15 6.79
N THR A 31 8.37 -3.81 6.68
CA THR A 31 8.11 -5.18 7.13
C THR A 31 7.54 -6.05 6.01
N ILE A 32 7.57 -7.38 6.20
CA ILE A 32 6.99 -8.34 5.26
C ILE A 32 5.49 -8.09 5.08
N GLY A 33 4.76 -7.82 6.16
CA GLY A 33 3.31 -7.59 6.09
C GLY A 33 2.96 -6.39 5.23
N SER A 34 3.67 -5.27 5.41
CA SER A 34 3.47 -4.07 4.60
C SER A 34 3.77 -4.30 3.12
N LEU A 35 4.88 -5.01 2.82
CA LEU A 35 5.24 -5.40 1.46
C LEU A 35 4.17 -6.31 0.83
N ALA A 36 3.79 -7.37 1.53
CA ALA A 36 2.81 -8.35 1.07
C ALA A 36 1.46 -7.69 0.76
N GLY A 37 0.99 -6.78 1.66
CA GLY A 37 -0.23 -6.00 1.43
C GLY A 37 -0.14 -5.15 0.16
N SER A 38 0.94 -4.41 -0.02
CA SER A 38 1.13 -3.54 -1.19
C SER A 38 1.12 -4.33 -2.50
N VAL A 39 1.81 -5.48 -2.54
CA VAL A 39 1.82 -6.39 -3.70
C VAL A 39 0.42 -6.95 -3.96
N ALA A 40 -0.25 -7.44 -2.92
CA ALA A 40 -1.57 -8.02 -3.03
C ALA A 40 -2.62 -7.01 -3.53
N PHE A 41 -2.59 -5.78 -3.04
CA PHE A 41 -3.49 -4.72 -3.49
C PHE A 41 -3.28 -4.41 -4.97
N LEU A 42 -2.04 -4.19 -5.40
CA LEU A 42 -1.73 -3.90 -6.81
C LEU A 42 -2.13 -5.04 -7.74
N ASN A 43 -1.85 -6.29 -7.36
CA ASN A 43 -2.20 -7.47 -8.15
C ASN A 43 -3.71 -7.63 -8.35
N ASN A 44 -4.51 -7.17 -7.40
CA ASN A 44 -5.97 -7.31 -7.41
C ASN A 44 -6.70 -6.02 -7.84
N GLY A 45 -5.97 -5.01 -8.32
CA GLY A 45 -6.57 -3.74 -8.73
C GLY A 45 -7.24 -2.97 -7.58
N VAL A 46 -6.82 -3.22 -6.35
CA VAL A 46 -7.19 -2.46 -5.16
C VAL A 46 -6.27 -1.24 -5.08
N VAL A 47 -6.78 -0.10 -4.64
CA VAL A 47 -6.03 1.17 -4.63
C VAL A 47 -5.55 1.48 -3.21
N PRO A 48 -4.28 1.22 -2.87
CA PRO A 48 -3.74 1.64 -1.59
C PRO A 48 -3.34 3.12 -1.60
N LEU A 49 -3.69 3.84 -0.53
CA LEU A 49 -3.03 5.05 -0.10
C LEU A 49 -1.97 4.67 0.93
N LEU A 50 -0.70 4.84 0.58
CA LEU A 50 0.41 4.52 1.47
C LEU A 50 0.62 5.62 2.49
N LEU A 51 0.55 5.27 3.78
CA LEU A 51 0.69 6.17 4.93
C LEU A 51 1.79 5.68 5.85
N ASP A 52 2.41 6.59 6.59
CA ASP A 52 3.30 6.24 7.69
C ASP A 52 2.49 5.58 8.83
N ALA A 53 2.92 4.43 9.34
CA ALA A 53 2.31 3.82 10.53
C ALA A 53 2.44 4.72 11.78
N GLY A 54 3.49 5.56 11.84
CA GLY A 54 3.67 6.60 12.86
C GLY A 54 2.98 7.93 12.57
N GLN A 55 2.04 7.97 11.63
CA GLN A 55 1.31 9.17 11.22
C GLN A 55 0.67 9.92 12.38
N ASN A 56 0.74 11.25 12.35
CA ASN A 56 0.04 12.09 13.31
C ASN A 56 -1.48 11.82 13.27
N ARG A 57 -2.09 11.59 14.45
CA ARG A 57 -3.50 11.22 14.58
C ARG A 57 -4.46 12.25 13.97
N GLN A 58 -4.21 13.54 14.14
CA GLN A 58 -5.09 14.60 13.58
C GLN A 58 -5.11 14.58 12.05
N LEU A 59 -3.93 14.33 11.44
CA LEU A 59 -3.83 14.22 10.00
C LEU A 59 -4.52 12.95 9.49
N LEU A 60 -4.38 11.85 10.22
CA LEU A 60 -5.06 10.61 9.91
C LEU A 60 -6.57 10.74 9.98
N ASP A 61 -7.11 11.33 11.05
CA ASP A 61 -8.55 11.57 11.21
C ASP A 61 -9.09 12.44 10.05
N HIS A 62 -8.36 13.50 9.69
CA HIS A 62 -8.72 14.32 8.54
C HIS A 62 -8.72 13.54 7.20
N LEU A 63 -7.76 12.64 7.00
CA LEU A 63 -7.72 11.79 5.81
C LEU A 63 -8.89 10.79 5.79
N LEU A 64 -9.17 10.16 6.92
CA LEU A 64 -10.29 9.22 7.08
C LEU A 64 -11.63 9.91 6.79
N ASP A 65 -11.86 11.08 7.36
CA ASP A 65 -13.08 11.87 7.15
C ASP A 65 -13.23 12.33 5.69
N THR A 66 -12.12 12.70 5.05
CA THR A 66 -12.13 13.23 3.68
C THR A 66 -12.29 12.14 2.63
N TYR A 67 -11.60 11.01 2.80
CA TYR A 67 -11.50 9.98 1.76
C TYR A 67 -12.29 8.72 2.06
N GLN A 68 -12.78 8.53 3.28
CA GLN A 68 -13.67 7.46 3.69
C GLN A 68 -13.31 6.08 3.07
N PRO A 69 -12.08 5.55 3.32
CA PRO A 69 -11.63 4.31 2.69
C PRO A 69 -12.54 3.14 3.08
N GLU A 70 -12.77 2.18 2.18
CA GLU A 70 -13.53 0.97 2.50
C GLU A 70 -12.78 0.05 3.47
N TYR A 71 -11.46 0.12 3.46
CA TYR A 71 -10.61 -0.70 4.33
C TYR A 71 -9.43 0.09 4.87
N ILE A 72 -8.92 -0.36 6.01
CA ILE A 72 -7.58 -0.01 6.50
C ILE A 72 -6.75 -1.28 6.61
N TYR A 73 -5.46 -1.18 6.31
CA TYR A 73 -4.48 -2.24 6.43
C TYR A 73 -3.30 -1.73 7.26
N LEU A 74 -3.05 -2.35 8.41
CA LEU A 74 -2.19 -1.79 9.44
C LEU A 74 -1.46 -2.87 10.24
N PRO A 75 -0.34 -2.54 10.92
CA PRO A 75 0.27 -3.42 11.90
C PRO A 75 -0.76 -3.91 12.92
N SER A 76 -0.79 -5.21 13.21
CA SER A 76 -1.83 -5.83 14.05
C SER A 76 -1.92 -5.23 15.45
N GLY A 77 -0.81 -4.70 15.98
CA GLY A 77 -0.79 -3.98 17.26
C GLY A 77 -1.60 -2.68 17.28
N MET A 78 -1.93 -2.12 16.10
CA MET A 78 -2.73 -0.90 15.98
C MET A 78 -4.25 -1.17 15.90
N CYS A 79 -4.71 -2.42 15.86
CA CYS A 79 -6.14 -2.73 15.75
C CYS A 79 -6.96 -2.12 16.88
N GLN A 80 -6.40 -2.01 18.07
CA GLN A 80 -7.05 -1.41 19.24
C GLN A 80 -7.37 0.09 19.09
N ASP A 81 -6.71 0.78 18.16
CA ASP A 81 -6.93 2.20 17.88
C ASP A 81 -8.17 2.42 16.99
N PHE A 82 -8.75 1.34 16.47
CA PHE A 82 -9.90 1.33 15.55
C PHE A 82 -10.94 0.28 15.97
N PRO A 83 -11.44 0.33 17.20
CA PRO A 83 -12.35 -0.69 17.75
C PRO A 83 -13.70 -0.74 17.03
N GLU A 84 -14.06 0.30 16.30
CA GLU A 84 -15.29 0.43 15.50
C GLU A 84 -15.24 -0.29 14.16
N PHE A 85 -14.04 -0.68 13.67
CA PHE A 85 -13.88 -1.35 12.37
C PHE A 85 -13.83 -2.87 12.51
N ASN A 86 -14.25 -3.58 11.47
CA ASN A 86 -14.37 -5.03 11.50
C ASN A 86 -13.11 -5.71 10.97
N LEU A 87 -12.48 -6.57 11.77
CA LEU A 87 -11.34 -7.37 11.34
C LEU A 87 -11.78 -8.39 10.27
N CYS A 88 -11.12 -8.36 9.11
CA CYS A 88 -11.37 -9.26 7.99
C CYS A 88 -10.29 -10.34 7.84
N LEU A 89 -9.01 -9.96 7.98
CA LEU A 89 -7.87 -10.84 7.80
C LEU A 89 -6.73 -10.39 8.72
N MET A 90 -5.97 -11.33 9.27
CA MET A 90 -4.75 -11.03 10.02
C MET A 90 -3.65 -11.99 9.60
N GLU A 91 -2.53 -11.48 9.07
CA GLU A 91 -1.41 -12.26 8.60
C GLU A 91 -0.15 -11.39 8.51
N TYR A 92 1.04 -11.99 8.68
CA TYR A 92 2.34 -11.30 8.65
C TYR A 92 2.43 -10.09 9.60
N ASP A 93 1.85 -10.20 10.80
CA ASP A 93 1.75 -9.13 11.81
C ASP A 93 0.98 -7.89 11.32
N TYR A 94 0.14 -8.05 10.30
CA TYR A 94 -0.76 -7.03 9.77
C TYR A 94 -2.21 -7.47 9.82
N ALA A 95 -3.10 -6.51 9.93
CA ALA A 95 -4.55 -6.71 9.90
C ALA A 95 -5.17 -5.89 8.77
N LEU A 96 -6.09 -6.51 8.05
CA LEU A 96 -7.03 -5.86 7.15
C LEU A 96 -8.35 -5.69 7.88
N MET A 97 -8.82 -4.45 8.01
CA MET A 97 -10.07 -4.13 8.68
C MET A 97 -11.00 -3.39 7.73
N GLN A 98 -12.28 -3.78 7.72
CA GLN A 98 -13.32 -3.08 6.98
C GLN A 98 -13.82 -1.91 7.82
N THR A 99 -13.91 -0.75 7.21
CA THR A 99 -14.43 0.46 7.85
C THR A 99 -15.96 0.49 7.85
N ASN A 100 -16.53 1.44 8.58
CA ASN A 100 -17.97 1.66 8.63
C ASN A 100 -18.46 2.75 7.68
N TYR A 101 -17.58 3.27 6.82
CA TYR A 101 -17.98 4.30 5.84
C TYR A 101 -18.87 3.69 4.77
N THR A 102 -19.98 4.36 4.48
CA THR A 102 -20.99 3.89 3.52
C THR A 102 -20.91 4.60 2.18
N GLU A 103 -20.34 5.80 2.17
CA GLU A 103 -20.16 6.58 0.95
C GLU A 103 -18.92 6.05 0.20
N LYS A 104 -19.12 5.72 -1.08
CA LYS A 104 -18.01 5.27 -1.93
C LYS A 104 -17.48 6.43 -2.76
N ILE A 105 -16.20 6.71 -2.60
CA ILE A 105 -15.52 7.64 -3.49
C ILE A 105 -15.30 6.95 -4.84
N LEU A 106 -15.75 7.61 -5.91
CA LEU A 106 -15.53 7.10 -7.26
C LEU A 106 -14.06 7.32 -7.66
N LEU A 107 -13.30 6.24 -7.67
CA LEU A 107 -11.92 6.25 -8.10
C LEU A 107 -11.82 6.23 -9.64
N HIS A 108 -10.81 6.94 -10.18
CA HIS A 108 -10.54 6.87 -11.62
C HIS A 108 -10.11 5.46 -12.02
N LYS A 109 -10.62 4.95 -13.13
CA LYS A 109 -10.40 3.56 -13.59
C LYS A 109 -8.92 3.15 -13.72
N ASP A 110 -8.03 4.08 -14.01
CA ASP A 110 -6.59 3.83 -14.18
C ASP A 110 -5.78 4.08 -12.89
N LEU A 111 -6.44 4.47 -11.79
CA LEU A 111 -5.77 4.71 -10.53
C LEU A 111 -5.35 3.40 -9.90
N ALA A 112 -4.06 3.26 -9.61
CA ALA A 112 -3.49 2.06 -9.00
C ALA A 112 -2.94 2.30 -7.60
N MET A 113 -2.43 3.50 -7.31
CA MET A 113 -1.80 3.80 -6.02
C MET A 113 -1.84 5.29 -5.72
N LEU A 114 -1.85 5.62 -4.43
CA LEU A 114 -1.80 6.98 -3.91
C LEU A 114 -0.64 7.14 -2.92
N PHE A 115 0.01 8.30 -2.96
CA PHE A 115 0.98 8.75 -1.97
C PHE A 115 0.59 10.11 -1.42
N THR A 116 0.89 10.36 -0.15
CA THR A 116 0.82 11.72 0.40
C THR A 116 2.06 12.52 0.01
N THR A 117 1.89 13.82 -0.25
CA THR A 117 3.02 14.75 -0.35
C THR A 117 3.20 15.47 0.98
N SER A 118 4.43 15.88 1.27
CA SER A 118 4.72 16.79 2.38
C SER A 118 4.15 18.18 2.06
N GLY A 119 2.84 18.34 2.23
CA GLY A 119 2.16 19.61 1.95
C GLY A 119 2.51 20.68 2.98
N SER A 120 3.15 21.76 2.55
CA SER A 120 3.42 22.96 3.38
C SER A 120 2.13 23.75 3.75
N THR A 121 0.96 23.34 3.27
CA THR A 121 -0.31 24.08 3.36
C THR A 121 -1.39 23.42 4.21
N GLY A 122 -1.06 22.46 5.06
CA GLY A 122 -2.00 21.87 6.04
C GLY A 122 -2.96 20.81 5.49
N SER A 123 -3.19 20.74 4.17
CA SER A 123 -3.96 19.65 3.55
C SER A 123 -3.02 18.81 2.68
N PRO A 124 -2.83 17.51 2.98
CA PRO A 124 -1.96 16.68 2.18
C PRO A 124 -2.54 16.52 0.77
N LYS A 125 -1.73 16.90 -0.23
CA LYS A 125 -2.06 16.59 -1.62
C LYS A 125 -1.71 15.14 -1.89
N LEU A 126 -2.56 14.45 -2.65
CA LEU A 126 -2.30 13.07 -3.06
C LEU A 126 -1.68 13.03 -4.46
N VAL A 127 -0.57 12.30 -4.59
CA VAL A 127 -0.02 11.88 -5.88
C VAL A 127 -0.77 10.65 -6.33
N ARG A 128 -1.26 10.67 -7.57
CA ARG A 128 -2.01 9.57 -8.20
C ARG A 128 -1.12 8.88 -9.22
N LEU A 129 -0.98 7.58 -9.08
CA LEU A 129 -0.21 6.76 -10.01
C LEU A 129 -1.08 5.68 -10.63
N SER A 130 -0.89 5.46 -11.93
CA SER A 130 -1.44 4.30 -12.64
C SER A 130 -0.49 3.11 -12.53
N ILE A 131 -0.99 1.90 -12.86
CA ILE A 131 -0.13 0.72 -12.95
C ILE A 131 0.95 0.89 -14.01
N GLU A 132 0.65 1.61 -15.10
CA GLU A 132 1.61 1.93 -16.15
C GLU A 132 2.74 2.81 -15.63
N ASN A 133 2.42 3.86 -14.85
CA ASN A 133 3.44 4.70 -14.22
C ASN A 133 4.39 3.88 -13.35
N LEU A 134 3.86 2.95 -12.54
CA LEU A 134 4.66 2.08 -11.67
C LEU A 134 5.57 1.16 -12.49
N ARG A 135 5.04 0.54 -13.55
CA ARG A 135 5.79 -0.35 -14.44
C ARG A 135 6.91 0.35 -15.19
N GLU A 136 6.60 1.46 -15.85
CA GLU A 136 7.58 2.18 -16.66
C GLU A 136 8.67 2.82 -15.79
N ASN A 137 8.32 3.34 -14.62
CA ASN A 137 9.32 3.81 -13.66
C ASN A 137 10.26 2.68 -13.20
N GLY A 138 9.69 1.51 -12.81
CA GLY A 138 10.50 0.36 -12.39
C GLY A 138 11.40 -0.18 -13.51
N LYS A 139 10.89 -0.30 -14.75
CA LYS A 139 11.70 -0.69 -15.92
C LYS A 139 12.87 0.27 -16.16
N SER A 140 12.61 1.58 -16.16
CA SER A 140 13.62 2.60 -16.37
C SER A 140 14.72 2.55 -15.30
N ILE A 141 14.34 2.31 -14.04
CA ILE A 141 15.31 2.13 -12.95
C ILE A 141 16.15 0.88 -13.18
N ASN A 142 15.51 -0.25 -13.51
CA ASN A 142 16.20 -1.52 -13.74
C ASN A 142 17.18 -1.42 -14.90
N GLU A 143 16.79 -0.79 -15.99
CA GLU A 143 17.64 -0.56 -17.16
C GLU A 143 18.84 0.34 -16.82
N TYR A 144 18.59 1.46 -16.13
CA TYR A 144 19.63 2.42 -15.78
C TYR A 144 20.65 1.87 -14.78
N LEU A 145 20.19 1.12 -13.77
CA LEU A 145 21.04 0.58 -12.70
C LEU A 145 21.53 -0.85 -12.98
N GLY A 146 21.03 -1.51 -14.03
CA GLY A 146 21.36 -2.91 -14.33
C GLY A 146 20.82 -3.90 -13.30
N ILE A 147 19.67 -3.61 -12.69
CA ILE A 147 19.07 -4.47 -11.66
C ILE A 147 18.56 -5.77 -12.28
N GLY A 148 19.03 -6.90 -11.75
CA GLY A 148 18.64 -8.25 -12.18
C GLY A 148 18.10 -9.11 -11.05
N PRO A 149 17.72 -10.37 -11.34
CA PRO A 149 17.09 -11.26 -10.36
C PRO A 149 18.03 -11.73 -9.24
N ASP A 150 19.34 -11.58 -9.43
CA ASP A 150 20.35 -11.97 -8.44
C ASP A 150 20.61 -10.91 -7.37
N GLU A 151 19.99 -9.72 -7.53
CA GLU A 151 20.14 -8.62 -6.57
C GLU A 151 19.50 -8.96 -5.21
N ARG A 152 20.06 -8.36 -4.18
CA ARG A 152 19.56 -8.49 -2.80
C ARG A 152 19.50 -7.11 -2.16
N PRO A 153 18.42 -6.35 -2.45
CA PRO A 153 18.33 -4.97 -2.01
C PRO A 153 18.14 -4.86 -0.51
N ILE A 154 18.67 -3.78 0.05
CA ILE A 154 18.31 -3.30 1.38
C ILE A 154 17.43 -2.07 1.22
N THR A 155 16.25 -2.08 1.82
CA THR A 155 15.41 -0.89 1.89
C THR A 155 15.51 -0.26 3.29
N THR A 156 16.17 0.89 3.36
CA THR A 156 16.27 1.72 4.58
C THR A 156 15.32 2.90 4.51
N LEU A 157 14.80 3.21 3.33
CA LEU A 157 13.85 4.29 3.13
C LEU A 157 12.43 3.79 3.39
N PRO A 158 11.58 4.62 4.03
CA PRO A 158 10.20 4.23 4.30
C PRO A 158 9.44 3.98 3.00
N MET A 159 8.72 2.85 2.94
CA MET A 159 7.99 2.46 1.73
C MET A 159 6.74 3.31 1.44
N HIS A 160 6.26 4.12 2.39
CA HIS A 160 5.20 5.11 2.15
C HIS A 160 5.69 6.34 1.37
N TYR A 161 7.00 6.49 1.14
CA TYR A 161 7.55 7.48 0.23
C TYR A 161 7.78 6.88 -1.16
N SER A 162 7.53 7.69 -2.19
CA SER A 162 7.69 7.26 -3.59
C SER A 162 9.08 6.72 -3.90
N TYR A 163 10.15 7.29 -3.32
CA TYR A 163 11.51 6.81 -3.52
C TYR A 163 11.75 5.45 -2.84
N GLY A 164 11.31 5.27 -1.59
CA GLY A 164 11.40 3.97 -0.89
C GLY A 164 10.61 2.89 -1.62
N PHE A 165 9.39 3.21 -2.06
CA PHE A 165 8.57 2.29 -2.83
C PHE A 165 9.18 1.96 -4.21
N SER A 166 9.85 2.90 -4.88
CA SER A 166 10.48 2.66 -6.18
C SER A 166 11.59 1.61 -6.11
N ILE A 167 12.34 1.53 -5.00
CA ILE A 167 13.34 0.48 -4.76
C ILE A 167 12.65 -0.89 -4.71
N ILE A 168 11.58 -1.01 -3.94
CA ILE A 168 10.80 -2.24 -3.80
C ILE A 168 10.22 -2.65 -5.17
N ASN A 169 9.54 -1.73 -5.83
CA ASN A 169 8.87 -1.97 -7.11
C ASN A 169 9.85 -2.39 -8.21
N SER A 170 11.00 -1.72 -8.34
CA SER A 170 12.01 -2.06 -9.35
C SER A 170 12.58 -3.47 -9.14
N HIS A 171 12.93 -3.85 -7.90
CA HIS A 171 13.47 -5.18 -7.61
C HIS A 171 12.43 -6.28 -7.77
N LEU A 172 11.19 -6.07 -7.35
CA LEU A 172 10.10 -7.03 -7.60
C LEU A 172 9.86 -7.25 -9.10
N LEU A 173 9.92 -6.18 -9.91
CA LEU A 173 9.82 -6.28 -11.37
C LEU A 173 11.01 -7.00 -12.01
N ALA A 174 12.19 -6.93 -11.41
CA ALA A 174 13.38 -7.67 -11.84
C ALA A 174 13.37 -9.14 -11.40
N GLY A 175 12.50 -9.53 -10.45
CA GLY A 175 12.47 -10.86 -9.86
C GLY A 175 13.55 -11.07 -8.78
N ALA A 176 14.04 -9.99 -8.18
CA ALA A 176 15.08 -9.99 -7.17
C ALA A 176 14.56 -10.28 -5.76
#